data_49740fbf2874e115314430392f0d8bdc
#
_entry.id   49740fbf2874e115314430392f0d8bdc
#
_cell.length_a   1.000
_cell.length_b   1.000
_cell.length_c   1.000
_cell.angle_alpha   90.00
_cell.angle_beta   90.00
_cell.angle_gamma   90.00
#
_symmetry.space_group_name_H-M   'P 1'
#
loop_
_entity.id
_entity.type
_entity.pdbx_description
1 polymer ?
#
loop_
_entity_poly.entity_id
_entity_poly.type
_entity_poly.pdbx_seq_one_letter_code
_entity_poly.pdbx_strand_id
1 'polypeptide(L)'
;GPDLELFKELEKQLGKLPIIAEDLGLITPELIAMRDKTGFPGMKILQYGFDGKHDSRDLPHNYTANTIAYVGTHDNPTARGWYETQATDREREQADIYLHRSKDEPIGEALSRGIAASVSDTCIHTMQDLLGLDDSARMNVPATVGGNWCWRMKQGAITRHIEDFLRTITEMYFRVYKEEK
;
A
#
# COMPACT_ATOMS: atom_id res chain seq x y z
N GLY A 1 25.99 -9.77 4.44
CA GLY A 1 25.43 -10.64 3.39
C GLY A 1 26.16 -10.44 2.07
N PRO A 2 25.86 -11.21 1.03
CA PRO A 2 26.56 -11.15 -0.27
C PRO A 2 26.18 -9.93 -1.13
N ASP A 3 25.35 -9.02 -0.61
CA ASP A 3 24.95 -7.78 -1.26
C ASP A 3 24.37 -8.06 -2.69
N LEU A 4 24.75 -7.26 -3.67
CA LEU A 4 24.29 -7.37 -5.06
C LEU A 4 24.71 -8.69 -5.75
N GLU A 5 25.74 -9.36 -5.25
CA GLU A 5 26.21 -10.62 -5.86
C GLU A 5 25.15 -11.72 -5.84
N LEU A 6 24.30 -11.76 -4.79
CA LEU A 6 23.17 -12.69 -4.73
C LEU A 6 22.21 -12.47 -5.90
N PHE A 7 21.82 -11.22 -6.14
CA PHE A 7 20.84 -10.88 -7.19
C PHE A 7 21.41 -11.09 -8.59
N LYS A 8 22.69 -10.81 -8.81
CA LYS A 8 23.38 -11.10 -10.08
C LYS A 8 23.44 -12.59 -10.37
N GLU A 9 23.75 -13.40 -9.35
CA GLU A 9 23.80 -14.85 -9.55
C GLU A 9 22.39 -15.43 -9.77
N LEU A 10 21.36 -14.93 -9.06
CA LEU A 10 19.96 -15.30 -9.31
C LEU A 10 19.55 -14.97 -10.75
N GLU A 11 19.83 -13.76 -11.24
CA GLU A 11 19.49 -13.36 -12.60
C GLU A 11 20.22 -14.22 -13.65
N LYS A 12 21.50 -14.55 -13.42
CA LYS A 12 22.30 -15.40 -14.28
C LYS A 12 21.74 -16.82 -14.38
N GLN A 13 21.24 -17.39 -13.26
CA GLN A 13 20.77 -18.78 -13.22
C GLN A 13 19.29 -18.90 -13.63
N LEU A 14 18.45 -17.92 -13.32
CA LEU A 14 17.01 -17.99 -13.47
C LEU A 14 16.43 -16.99 -14.47
N GLY A 15 17.27 -16.10 -15.02
CA GLY A 15 16.83 -14.98 -15.84
C GLY A 15 16.23 -13.85 -14.98
N LYS A 16 15.64 -12.87 -15.65
CA LYS A 16 15.04 -11.70 -14.98
C LYS A 16 13.79 -12.12 -14.20
N LEU A 17 13.79 -11.87 -12.90
CA LEU A 17 12.71 -12.23 -11.97
C LEU A 17 11.83 -11.03 -11.62
N PRO A 18 10.50 -11.20 -11.53
CA PRO A 18 9.58 -10.18 -11.06
C PRO A 18 9.60 -10.12 -9.52
N ILE A 19 10.60 -9.45 -8.96
CA ILE A 19 10.80 -9.32 -7.51
C ILE A 19 10.33 -7.94 -7.05
N ILE A 20 9.57 -7.89 -5.96
CA ILE A 20 9.26 -6.69 -5.19
C ILE A 20 10.15 -6.72 -3.94
N ALA A 21 10.90 -5.66 -3.71
CA ALA A 21 11.74 -5.55 -2.52
C ALA A 21 10.91 -5.02 -1.35
N GLU A 22 10.73 -5.85 -0.33
CA GLU A 22 10.16 -5.38 0.93
C GLU A 22 11.20 -4.56 1.69
N ASP A 23 11.13 -3.25 1.55
CA ASP A 23 12.01 -2.26 2.17
C ASP A 23 11.31 -1.53 3.31
N LEU A 24 10.75 -2.29 4.25
CA LEU A 24 10.05 -1.81 5.45
C LEU A 24 10.94 -1.88 6.69
N GLY A 25 10.55 -1.18 7.76
CA GLY A 25 11.29 -1.15 9.02
C GLY A 25 12.42 -0.11 9.04
N LEU A 26 13.58 -0.49 9.59
CA LEU A 26 14.74 0.41 9.68
C LEU A 26 15.45 0.52 8.33
N ILE A 27 15.16 1.56 7.60
CA ILE A 27 15.70 1.82 6.28
C ILE A 27 16.89 2.76 6.35
N THR A 28 18.06 2.30 5.85
CA THR A 28 19.26 3.12 5.75
C THR A 28 19.49 3.58 4.31
N PRO A 29 20.27 4.67 4.09
CA PRO A 29 20.64 5.12 2.74
C PRO A 29 21.33 4.03 1.91
N GLU A 30 22.14 3.18 2.55
CA GLU A 30 22.84 2.07 1.90
C GLU A 30 21.88 1.00 1.39
N LEU A 31 20.82 0.69 2.18
CA LEU A 31 19.78 -0.25 1.78
C LEU A 31 19.00 0.27 0.58
N ILE A 32 18.64 1.55 0.60
CA ILE A 32 17.98 2.21 -0.55
C ILE A 32 18.86 2.13 -1.78
N ALA A 33 20.15 2.51 -1.65
CA ALA A 33 21.09 2.48 -2.78
C ALA A 33 21.31 1.05 -3.32
N MET A 34 21.30 0.03 -2.45
CA MET A 34 21.37 -1.37 -2.84
C MET A 34 20.12 -1.79 -3.63
N ARG A 35 18.92 -1.52 -3.09
CA ARG A 35 17.66 -1.79 -3.77
C ARG A 35 17.61 -1.13 -5.15
N ASP A 36 17.96 0.15 -5.23
CA ASP A 36 17.91 0.91 -6.49
C ASP A 36 18.84 0.31 -7.56
N LYS A 37 20.01 -0.22 -7.15
CA LYS A 37 20.93 -0.92 -8.05
C LYS A 37 20.38 -2.25 -8.56
N THR A 38 19.48 -2.92 -7.84
CA THR A 38 18.82 -4.14 -8.33
C THR A 38 17.75 -3.83 -9.38
N GLY A 39 17.23 -2.61 -9.41
CA GLY A 39 16.09 -2.21 -10.24
C GLY A 39 14.74 -2.75 -9.71
N PHE A 40 14.71 -3.40 -8.55
CA PHE A 40 13.47 -3.91 -7.97
C PHE A 40 12.64 -2.76 -7.40
N PRO A 41 11.30 -2.75 -7.63
CA PRO A 41 10.43 -1.80 -6.98
C PRO A 41 10.42 -2.01 -5.46
N GLY A 42 10.49 -0.89 -4.74
CA GLY A 42 10.25 -0.88 -3.29
C GLY A 42 8.79 -0.70 -2.93
N MET A 43 8.49 -0.75 -1.64
CA MET A 43 7.13 -0.61 -1.11
C MET A 43 6.88 0.77 -0.51
N LYS A 44 5.63 1.23 -0.61
CA LYS A 44 5.11 2.45 -0.02
C LYS A 44 3.82 2.13 0.71
N ILE A 45 3.78 2.40 2.01
CA ILE A 45 2.63 2.07 2.86
C ILE A 45 2.00 3.36 3.35
N LEU A 46 0.87 3.76 2.77
CA LEU A 46 0.28 5.06 3.02
C LEU A 46 -0.11 5.30 4.48
N GLN A 47 -0.54 4.26 5.20
CA GLN A 47 -0.82 4.39 6.64
C GLN A 47 0.38 4.91 7.44
N TYR A 48 1.62 4.57 7.05
CA TYR A 48 2.84 5.06 7.72
C TYR A 48 3.18 6.52 7.37
N GLY A 49 2.56 7.07 6.34
CA GLY A 49 2.77 8.45 5.91
C GLY A 49 2.28 9.49 6.91
N PHE A 50 1.27 9.14 7.71
CA PHE A 50 0.60 10.07 8.63
C PHE A 50 1.22 10.03 10.04
N ASP A 51 2.53 10.16 10.13
CA ASP A 51 3.30 10.15 11.40
C ASP A 51 3.52 11.55 12.00
N GLY A 52 2.87 12.54 11.45
CA GLY A 52 3.01 13.94 11.84
C GLY A 52 4.25 14.65 11.30
N LYS A 53 5.06 13.99 10.45
CA LYS A 53 6.21 14.59 9.76
C LYS A 53 5.83 14.97 8.33
N HIS A 54 6.54 15.96 7.80
CA HIS A 54 6.31 16.45 6.44
C HIS A 54 7.14 15.72 5.39
N ASP A 55 8.20 15.05 5.82
CA ASP A 55 9.18 14.37 4.98
C ASP A 55 9.04 12.84 4.99
N SER A 56 7.89 12.33 5.47
CA SER A 56 7.62 10.89 5.45
C SER A 56 7.72 10.34 4.03
N ARG A 57 8.58 9.33 3.85
CA ARG A 57 8.76 8.64 2.57
C ARG A 57 7.49 7.93 2.07
N ASP A 58 6.54 7.71 2.98
CA ASP A 58 5.29 7.01 2.73
C ASP A 58 4.11 7.95 2.42
N LEU A 59 4.37 9.26 2.24
CA LEU A 59 3.39 10.20 1.67
C LEU A 59 3.48 10.21 0.12
N PRO A 60 2.36 10.14 -0.60
CA PRO A 60 2.31 10.03 -2.07
C PRO A 60 3.15 11.04 -2.85
N HIS A 61 3.30 12.26 -2.37
CA HIS A 61 4.13 13.28 -3.03
C HIS A 61 5.65 13.01 -2.94
N ASN A 62 6.08 12.07 -2.08
CA ASN A 62 7.47 11.62 -1.94
C ASN A 62 7.74 10.27 -2.63
N TYR A 63 6.75 9.72 -3.36
CA TYR A 63 6.94 8.46 -4.07
C TYR A 63 7.80 8.63 -5.33
N THR A 64 8.37 7.52 -5.76
CA THR A 64 9.02 7.39 -7.07
C THR A 64 8.25 6.38 -7.93
N ALA A 65 8.39 6.44 -9.25
CA ALA A 65 7.62 5.60 -10.15
C ALA A 65 7.85 4.10 -9.89
N ASN A 66 9.12 3.67 -9.80
CA ASN A 66 9.46 2.26 -9.54
C ASN A 66 9.16 1.84 -8.10
N THR A 67 7.89 1.92 -7.71
CA THR A 67 7.39 1.49 -6.39
C THR A 67 6.02 0.83 -6.50
N ILE A 68 5.70 0.02 -5.48
CA ILE A 68 4.37 -0.53 -5.28
C ILE A 68 3.74 0.19 -4.09
N ALA A 69 2.62 0.88 -4.32
CA ALA A 69 1.88 1.59 -3.28
C ALA A 69 0.77 0.72 -2.70
N TYR A 70 0.67 0.71 -1.37
CA TYR A 70 -0.35 0.01 -0.59
C TYR A 70 -1.05 1.01 0.34
N VAL A 71 -2.31 0.76 0.66
CA VAL A 71 -2.96 1.39 1.83
C VAL A 71 -2.29 0.87 3.10
N GLY A 72 -2.28 -0.43 3.27
CA GLY A 72 -1.58 -1.21 4.28
C GLY A 72 -1.28 -2.59 3.72
N THR A 73 -0.38 -3.33 4.35
CA THR A 73 -0.06 -4.73 4.01
C THR A 73 -0.90 -5.70 4.85
N HIS A 74 -0.66 -7.00 4.71
CA HIS A 74 -1.26 -8.02 5.57
C HIS A 74 -0.90 -7.85 7.06
N ASP A 75 0.21 -7.21 7.38
CA ASP A 75 0.69 -6.98 8.74
C ASP A 75 0.13 -5.70 9.38
N ASN A 76 -0.47 -4.85 8.57
CA ASN A 76 -1.10 -3.62 9.05
C ASN A 76 -2.52 -3.90 9.60
N PRO A 77 -3.07 -3.02 10.45
CA PRO A 77 -4.50 -2.93 10.68
C PRO A 77 -5.24 -2.64 9.37
N THR A 78 -6.53 -2.94 9.32
CA THR A 78 -7.36 -2.41 8.24
C THR A 78 -7.37 -0.87 8.29
N ALA A 79 -7.65 -0.21 7.17
CA ALA A 79 -7.74 1.25 7.13
C ALA A 79 -8.68 1.80 8.19
N ARG A 80 -9.85 1.17 8.36
CA ARG A 80 -10.82 1.54 9.38
C ARG A 80 -10.32 1.24 10.78
N GLY A 81 -9.72 0.09 11.01
CA GLY A 81 -9.15 -0.27 12.31
C GLY A 81 -8.04 0.69 12.72
N TRP A 82 -7.12 1.03 11.80
CA TRP A 82 -6.11 2.05 12.04
C TRP A 82 -6.74 3.40 12.41
N TYR A 83 -7.66 3.90 11.59
CA TYR A 83 -8.24 5.22 11.77
C TYR A 83 -9.07 5.35 13.06
N GLU A 84 -9.88 4.35 13.40
CA GLU A 84 -10.78 4.39 14.56
C GLU A 84 -10.08 4.07 15.89
N THR A 85 -9.04 3.21 15.88
CA THR A 85 -8.51 2.63 17.12
C THR A 85 -7.02 2.88 17.38
N GLN A 86 -6.22 3.17 16.36
CA GLN A 86 -4.76 3.28 16.49
C GLN A 86 -4.24 4.70 16.22
N ALA A 87 -4.78 5.37 15.21
CA ALA A 87 -4.36 6.71 14.84
C ALA A 87 -4.68 7.73 15.96
N THR A 88 -3.72 8.58 16.27
CA THR A 88 -3.93 9.74 17.12
C THR A 88 -4.83 10.77 16.43
N ASP A 89 -5.38 11.73 17.18
CA ASP A 89 -6.19 12.82 16.61
C ASP A 89 -5.41 13.58 15.54
N ARG A 90 -4.11 13.82 15.76
CA ARG A 90 -3.23 14.51 14.84
C ARG A 90 -3.02 13.72 13.53
N GLU A 91 -2.84 12.42 13.61
CA GLU A 91 -2.68 11.57 12.44
C GLU A 91 -3.98 11.50 11.62
N ARG A 92 -5.14 11.41 12.30
CA ARG A 92 -6.45 11.47 11.65
C ARG A 92 -6.65 12.80 10.93
N GLU A 93 -6.40 13.92 11.61
CA GLU A 93 -6.51 15.25 11.03
C GLU A 93 -5.57 15.42 9.83
N GLN A 94 -4.31 14.96 9.94
CA GLN A 94 -3.35 14.97 8.84
C GLN A 94 -3.86 14.17 7.65
N ALA A 95 -4.38 12.95 7.89
CA ALA A 95 -4.92 12.10 6.84
C ALA A 95 -6.14 12.74 6.15
N ASP A 96 -7.08 13.27 6.92
CA ASP A 96 -8.29 13.89 6.40
C ASP A 96 -7.97 15.12 5.53
N ILE A 97 -7.07 16.00 5.99
CA ILE A 97 -6.64 17.17 5.24
C ILE A 97 -5.87 16.77 3.98
N TYR A 98 -4.87 15.88 4.13
CA TYR A 98 -4.02 15.47 3.02
C TYR A 98 -4.79 14.77 1.90
N LEU A 99 -5.72 13.90 2.26
CA LEU A 99 -6.55 13.16 1.33
C LEU A 99 -7.77 13.94 0.83
N HIS A 100 -8.00 15.16 1.34
CA HIS A 100 -9.23 15.92 1.09
C HIS A 100 -10.49 15.08 1.35
N ARG A 101 -10.45 14.29 2.43
CA ARG A 101 -11.53 13.37 2.77
C ARG A 101 -12.78 14.12 3.23
N SER A 102 -13.93 13.83 2.64
CA SER A 102 -15.22 14.31 3.15
C SER A 102 -15.62 13.50 4.39
N LYS A 103 -16.51 14.07 5.22
CA LYS A 103 -16.97 13.40 6.46
C LYS A 103 -17.64 12.05 6.20
N ASP A 104 -18.32 11.93 5.06
CA ASP A 104 -19.09 10.74 4.69
C ASP A 104 -18.26 9.74 3.83
N GLU A 105 -17.06 10.10 3.43
CA GLU A 105 -16.18 9.22 2.66
C GLU A 105 -15.52 8.20 3.59
N PRO A 106 -15.67 6.88 3.34
CA PRO A 106 -14.96 5.85 4.09
C PRO A 106 -13.44 6.05 4.00
N ILE A 107 -12.74 5.91 5.13
CA ILE A 107 -11.29 6.12 5.16
C ILE A 107 -10.54 5.16 4.21
N GLY A 108 -11.02 3.92 4.04
CA GLY A 108 -10.46 2.96 3.10
C GLY A 108 -10.52 3.43 1.66
N GLU A 109 -11.60 4.11 1.25
CA GLU A 109 -11.74 4.70 -0.08
C GLU A 109 -10.83 5.92 -0.25
N ALA A 110 -10.76 6.80 0.75
CA ALA A 110 -9.88 7.96 0.70
C ALA A 110 -8.39 7.56 0.56
N LEU A 111 -7.94 6.58 1.35
CA LEU A 111 -6.58 6.04 1.25
C LEU A 111 -6.34 5.34 -0.10
N SER A 112 -7.30 4.55 -0.58
CA SER A 112 -7.24 3.89 -1.88
C SER A 112 -7.13 4.89 -3.02
N ARG A 113 -7.90 5.98 -2.97
CA ARG A 113 -7.80 7.09 -3.92
C ARG A 113 -6.44 7.78 -3.83
N GLY A 114 -5.91 7.95 -2.61
CA GLY A 114 -4.59 8.56 -2.37
C GLY A 114 -3.45 7.78 -3.03
N ILE A 115 -3.41 6.45 -2.88
CA ILE A 115 -2.38 5.64 -3.55
C ILE A 115 -2.60 5.59 -5.08
N ALA A 116 -3.86 5.55 -5.54
CA ALA A 116 -4.16 5.56 -6.97
C ALA A 116 -3.71 6.85 -7.65
N ALA A 117 -3.77 7.99 -6.97
CA ALA A 117 -3.31 9.30 -7.45
C ALA A 117 -1.79 9.46 -7.45
N SER A 118 -1.04 8.54 -6.84
CA SER A 118 0.42 8.62 -6.74
C SER A 118 1.13 8.32 -8.07
N VAL A 119 2.44 8.56 -8.12
CA VAL A 119 3.30 8.23 -9.27
C VAL A 119 3.77 6.78 -9.28
N SER A 120 3.45 5.98 -8.26
CA SER A 120 3.85 4.57 -8.20
C SER A 120 3.33 3.79 -9.41
N ASP A 121 4.17 2.95 -10.01
CA ASP A 121 3.78 2.15 -11.18
C ASP A 121 2.65 1.16 -10.87
N THR A 122 2.59 0.70 -9.64
CA THR A 122 1.56 -0.26 -9.20
C THR A 122 0.91 0.19 -7.89
N CYS A 123 -0.42 -0.01 -7.80
CA CYS A 123 -1.18 0.16 -6.57
C CYS A 123 -1.90 -1.13 -6.21
N ILE A 124 -1.80 -1.55 -4.96
CA ILE A 124 -2.49 -2.73 -4.45
C ILE A 124 -3.50 -2.29 -3.39
N HIS A 125 -4.76 -2.60 -3.65
CA HIS A 125 -5.88 -2.31 -2.76
C HIS A 125 -6.28 -3.58 -2.02
N THR A 126 -6.43 -3.51 -0.69
CA THR A 126 -6.93 -4.64 0.09
C THR A 126 -8.45 -4.66 0.07
N MET A 127 -9.04 -5.84 -0.06
CA MET A 127 -10.51 -5.97 -0.07
C MET A 127 -11.14 -5.57 1.25
N GLN A 128 -10.42 -5.77 2.37
CA GLN A 128 -10.89 -5.35 3.68
C GLN A 128 -11.13 -3.83 3.74
N ASP A 129 -10.23 -3.05 3.16
CA ASP A 129 -10.31 -1.60 3.16
C ASP A 129 -11.42 -1.09 2.23
N LEU A 130 -11.55 -1.69 1.05
CA LEU A 130 -12.64 -1.38 0.10
C LEU A 130 -14.02 -1.75 0.65
N LEU A 131 -14.11 -2.79 1.48
CA LEU A 131 -15.32 -3.21 2.15
C LEU A 131 -15.60 -2.43 3.44
N GLY A 132 -14.71 -1.53 3.87
CA GLY A 132 -14.83 -0.74 5.09
C GLY A 132 -14.82 -1.56 6.37
N LEU A 133 -14.14 -2.72 6.37
CA LEU A 133 -14.11 -3.64 7.50
C LEU A 133 -13.12 -3.17 8.58
N ASP A 134 -13.47 -3.45 9.84
CA ASP A 134 -12.61 -3.22 10.99
C ASP A 134 -11.55 -4.32 11.16
N ASP A 135 -10.76 -4.25 12.24
CA ASP A 135 -9.64 -5.17 12.52
C ASP A 135 -10.06 -6.63 12.77
N SER A 136 -11.35 -6.92 12.88
CA SER A 136 -11.83 -8.33 12.89
C SER A 136 -11.55 -9.04 11.56
N ALA A 137 -11.36 -8.26 10.48
CA ALA A 137 -11.00 -8.74 9.14
C ALA A 137 -9.49 -8.69 8.85
N ARG A 138 -8.66 -8.30 9.83
CA ARG A 138 -7.20 -8.22 9.66
C ARG A 138 -6.62 -9.57 9.27
N MET A 139 -5.66 -9.58 8.35
CA MET A 139 -5.08 -10.81 7.83
C MET A 139 -4.07 -11.40 8.81
N ASN A 140 -3.18 -10.58 9.34
CA ASN A 140 -2.11 -10.99 10.23
C ASN A 140 -1.87 -9.97 11.35
N VAL A 141 -1.61 -10.47 12.56
CA VAL A 141 -1.14 -9.67 13.68
C VAL A 141 0.28 -10.14 14.01
N PRO A 142 1.31 -9.35 13.69
CA PRO A 142 2.69 -9.73 13.93
C PRO A 142 2.95 -10.14 15.39
N ALA A 143 3.87 -11.08 15.59
CA ALA A 143 4.26 -11.63 16.90
C ALA A 143 3.13 -12.35 17.66
N THR A 144 2.06 -12.76 16.99
CA THR A 144 0.99 -13.59 17.59
C THR A 144 0.95 -14.99 16.98
N VAL A 145 0.40 -15.94 17.74
CA VAL A 145 0.21 -17.32 17.32
C VAL A 145 -1.28 -17.64 17.27
N GLY A 146 -1.73 -18.17 16.12
CA GLY A 146 -3.14 -18.53 15.88
C GLY A 146 -4.01 -17.37 15.41
N GLY A 147 -5.11 -17.69 14.74
CA GLY A 147 -6.09 -16.71 14.23
C GLY A 147 -5.67 -15.91 12.99
N ASN A 148 -4.39 -15.97 12.60
CA ASN A 148 -3.87 -15.27 11.43
C ASN A 148 -4.17 -16.02 10.12
N TRP A 149 -4.26 -15.29 9.02
CA TRP A 149 -4.46 -15.82 7.65
C TRP A 149 -5.79 -16.55 7.45
N CYS A 150 -6.78 -16.31 8.33
CA CYS A 150 -8.06 -17.00 8.34
C CYS A 150 -9.19 -16.22 7.65
N TRP A 151 -9.06 -14.90 7.52
CA TRP A 151 -10.10 -14.09 6.90
C TRP A 151 -10.36 -14.52 5.44
N ARG A 152 -11.62 -14.57 5.07
CA ARG A 152 -12.07 -14.82 3.70
C ARG A 152 -13.22 -13.88 3.36
N MET A 153 -13.14 -13.30 2.17
CA MET A 153 -14.22 -12.48 1.64
C MET A 153 -15.47 -13.34 1.41
N LYS A 154 -16.62 -12.85 1.85
CA LYS A 154 -17.91 -13.52 1.60
C LYS A 154 -18.29 -13.39 0.13
N GLN A 155 -18.96 -14.43 -0.40
CA GLN A 155 -19.52 -14.37 -1.74
C GLN A 155 -20.53 -13.20 -1.84
N GLY A 156 -20.49 -12.44 -2.93
CA GLY A 156 -21.36 -11.28 -3.15
C GLY A 156 -21.03 -10.04 -2.31
N ALA A 157 -19.88 -10.02 -1.62
CA ALA A 157 -19.47 -8.85 -0.84
C ALA A 157 -19.09 -7.63 -1.71
N ILE A 158 -18.65 -7.86 -2.95
CA ILE A 158 -18.36 -6.78 -3.89
C ILE A 158 -19.68 -6.17 -4.36
N THR A 159 -19.90 -4.91 -3.99
CA THR A 159 -21.10 -4.16 -4.37
C THR A 159 -20.86 -3.35 -5.64
N ARG A 160 -21.95 -2.90 -6.28
CA ARG A 160 -21.86 -1.97 -7.42
C ARG A 160 -21.09 -0.69 -7.07
N HIS A 161 -21.24 -0.20 -5.83
CA HIS A 161 -20.50 0.96 -5.35
C HIS A 161 -18.98 0.74 -5.42
N ILE A 162 -18.47 -0.41 -4.94
CA ILE A 162 -17.04 -0.75 -4.97
C ILE A 162 -16.54 -0.87 -6.41
N GLU A 163 -17.31 -1.51 -7.29
CA GLU A 163 -16.96 -1.63 -8.71
C GLU A 163 -16.86 -0.26 -9.39
N ASP A 164 -17.85 0.61 -9.16
CA ASP A 164 -17.88 1.94 -9.75
C ASP A 164 -16.78 2.85 -9.14
N PHE A 165 -16.51 2.75 -7.85
CA PHE A 165 -15.40 3.45 -7.20
C PHE A 165 -14.06 3.05 -7.81
N LEU A 166 -13.75 1.75 -7.87
CA LEU A 166 -12.50 1.26 -8.45
C LEU A 166 -12.35 1.65 -9.92
N ARG A 167 -13.42 1.54 -10.71
CA ARG A 167 -13.42 1.99 -12.11
C ARG A 167 -13.09 3.48 -12.19
N THR A 168 -13.76 4.29 -11.39
CA THR A 168 -13.58 5.75 -11.40
C THR A 168 -12.15 6.15 -11.09
N ILE A 169 -11.54 5.62 -10.02
CA ILE A 169 -10.14 5.98 -9.67
C ILE A 169 -9.14 5.41 -10.69
N THR A 170 -9.40 4.23 -11.26
CA THR A 170 -8.54 3.61 -12.27
C THR A 170 -8.53 4.44 -13.56
N GLU A 171 -9.70 4.88 -14.02
CA GLU A 171 -9.83 5.71 -15.23
C GLU A 171 -9.29 7.12 -15.00
N MET A 172 -9.65 7.76 -13.86
CA MET A 172 -9.25 9.12 -13.52
C MET A 172 -7.73 9.29 -13.45
N TYR A 173 -7.03 8.32 -12.88
CA TYR A 173 -5.57 8.36 -12.73
C TYR A 173 -4.81 7.60 -13.81
N PHE A 174 -5.47 7.29 -14.94
CA PHE A 174 -4.88 6.65 -16.13
C PHE A 174 -4.18 5.31 -15.84
N ARG A 175 -4.71 4.52 -14.91
CA ARG A 175 -4.20 3.19 -14.54
C ARG A 175 -4.82 2.06 -15.37
N VAL A 176 -5.48 2.40 -16.45
CA VAL A 176 -6.05 1.44 -17.40
C VAL A 176 -4.95 1.01 -18.37
N TYR A 177 -4.74 -0.30 -18.48
CA TYR A 177 -3.89 -0.84 -19.53
C TYR A 177 -4.49 -0.46 -20.91
N LYS A 178 -3.72 0.26 -21.71
CA LYS A 178 -4.07 0.52 -23.12
C LYS A 178 -3.23 -0.44 -23.95
N GLU A 179 -3.88 -1.36 -24.66
CA GLU A 179 -3.19 -2.06 -25.73
C GLU A 179 -2.68 -1.00 -26.72
N GLU A 180 -1.37 -0.95 -26.92
CA GLU A 180 -0.78 -0.19 -28.01
C GLU A 180 -1.32 -0.82 -29.31
N LYS A 181 -2.07 -0.02 -30.09
CA LYS A 181 -2.62 -0.40 -31.39
C LYS A 181 -1.54 -0.34 -32.46
#